data_bf4d51aa251504a51af725b87cf21cb3
#
_entry.id   bf4d51aa251504a51af725b87cf21cb3
#
_cell.length_a   1.000
_cell.length_b   1.000
_cell.length_c   1.000
_cell.angle_alpha   90.00
_cell.angle_beta   90.00
_cell.angle_gamma   90.00
#
_symmetry.space_group_name_H-M   'P 1'
#
loop_
_entity.id
_entity.type
_entity.pdbx_description
1 polymer ?
#
loop_
_entity_poly.entity_id
_entity_poly.type
_entity_poly.pdbx_seq_one_letter_code
_entity_poly.pdbx_strand_id
1 'polypeptide(L)'
;MTEKIPVLRQFLDKLCKVHGGNHPELFKINELFIGCASELSAHMKKEELILFPFIKKMVKASLNGQAIEAPHFGTVGNPIAMMMEEHENEGERFRKIALITNNYTPPSDACNTYKVTFAMLDEFEKDLHLHIHLENNILFPEATKIEQRFFAE
;
A
#
# COMPACT_ATOMS: atom_id res chain seq x y z
N MET A 1 0.76 -4.45 -8.33
CA MET A 1 1.51 -4.28 -7.07
C MET A 1 1.50 -5.55 -6.23
N THR A 2 0.35 -6.09 -5.91
CA THR A 2 0.24 -7.31 -5.06
C THR A 2 0.84 -8.56 -5.69
N GLU A 3 0.84 -8.70 -7.01
CA GLU A 3 1.43 -9.83 -7.71
C GLU A 3 2.95 -9.89 -7.59
N LYS A 4 3.60 -8.79 -7.23
CA LYS A 4 5.05 -8.73 -7.02
C LYS A 4 5.47 -9.20 -5.62
N ILE A 5 4.54 -9.24 -4.68
CA ILE A 5 4.82 -9.59 -3.28
C ILE A 5 5.43 -11.00 -3.13
N PRO A 6 4.84 -12.05 -3.71
CA PRO A 6 5.42 -13.40 -3.56
C PRO A 6 6.83 -13.51 -4.13
N VAL A 7 7.09 -12.87 -5.27
CA VAL A 7 8.40 -12.89 -5.92
C VAL A 7 9.43 -12.15 -5.06
N LEU A 8 9.09 -10.96 -4.57
CA LEU A 8 9.96 -10.18 -3.69
C LEU A 8 10.27 -10.91 -2.38
N ARG A 9 9.27 -11.56 -1.79
CA ARG A 9 9.48 -12.36 -0.57
C ARG A 9 10.46 -13.51 -0.81
N GLN A 10 10.32 -14.19 -1.93
CA GLN A 10 11.20 -15.30 -2.33
C GLN A 10 12.64 -14.80 -2.55
N PHE A 11 12.80 -13.69 -3.25
CA PHE A 11 14.11 -13.12 -3.54
C PHE A 11 14.78 -12.59 -2.27
N LEU A 12 14.05 -11.90 -1.40
CA LEU A 12 14.59 -11.40 -0.13
C LEU A 12 15.01 -12.54 0.80
N ASP A 13 14.23 -13.61 0.87
CA ASP A 13 14.59 -14.81 1.64
C ASP A 13 15.89 -15.41 1.12
N LYS A 14 16.02 -15.54 -0.19
CA LYS A 14 17.24 -16.03 -0.83
C LYS A 14 18.45 -15.12 -0.55
N LEU A 15 18.26 -13.81 -0.63
CA LEU A 15 19.34 -12.85 -0.34
C LEU A 15 19.82 -12.96 1.12
N CYS A 16 18.88 -13.12 2.05
CA CYS A 16 19.23 -13.32 3.46
C CYS A 16 20.07 -14.58 3.66
N LYS A 17 19.73 -15.67 2.99
CA LYS A 17 20.44 -16.93 3.09
C LYS A 17 21.85 -16.87 2.48
N VAL A 18 21.97 -16.23 1.32
CA VAL A 18 23.23 -16.19 0.56
C VAL A 18 24.14 -15.06 1.00
N HIS A 19 23.60 -13.86 1.22
CA HIS A 19 24.37 -12.65 1.49
C HIS A 19 24.23 -12.10 2.91
N GLY A 20 23.36 -12.67 3.74
CA GLY A 20 23.09 -12.18 5.09
C GLY A 20 24.30 -12.18 6.01
N GLY A 21 25.26 -13.06 5.77
CA GLY A 21 26.49 -13.09 6.54
C GLY A 21 27.37 -11.84 6.36
N ASN A 22 27.47 -11.36 5.12
CA ASN A 22 28.23 -10.15 4.77
C ASN A 22 27.37 -8.89 4.78
N HIS A 23 26.06 -9.04 4.65
CA HIS A 23 25.11 -7.94 4.61
C HIS A 23 23.95 -8.20 5.57
N PRO A 24 24.18 -8.09 6.90
CA PRO A 24 23.14 -8.39 7.89
C PRO A 24 21.95 -7.45 7.86
N GLU A 25 22.08 -6.27 7.26
CA GLU A 25 20.98 -5.33 7.02
C GLU A 25 19.84 -5.93 6.17
N LEU A 26 20.13 -6.97 5.39
CA LEU A 26 19.12 -7.68 4.59
C LEU A 26 18.02 -8.30 5.46
N PHE A 27 18.36 -8.74 6.66
CA PHE A 27 17.35 -9.29 7.58
C PHE A 27 16.33 -8.23 8.00
N LYS A 28 16.78 -7.00 8.23
CA LYS A 28 15.88 -5.88 8.57
C LYS A 28 15.03 -5.47 7.38
N ILE A 29 15.60 -5.43 6.18
CA ILE A 29 14.87 -5.14 4.94
C ILE A 29 13.77 -6.18 4.74
N ASN A 30 14.09 -7.46 4.90
CA ASN A 30 13.12 -8.55 4.76
C ASN A 30 12.00 -8.43 5.80
N GLU A 31 12.32 -8.16 7.06
CA GLU A 31 11.34 -7.96 8.12
C GLU A 31 10.39 -6.80 7.80
N LEU A 32 10.91 -5.67 7.37
CA LEU A 32 10.12 -4.50 7.01
C LEU A 32 9.21 -4.79 5.82
N PHE A 33 9.73 -5.48 4.80
CA PHE A 33 8.93 -5.83 3.62
C PHE A 33 7.83 -6.84 3.95
N ILE A 34 8.09 -7.86 4.75
CA ILE A 34 7.09 -8.84 5.19
C ILE A 34 5.96 -8.13 5.95
N GLY A 35 6.30 -7.21 6.85
CA GLY A 35 5.31 -6.41 7.58
C GLY A 35 4.46 -5.56 6.64
N CYS A 36 5.09 -4.89 5.68
CA CYS A 36 4.39 -4.09 4.68
C CYS A 36 3.47 -4.95 3.82
N ALA A 37 3.96 -6.09 3.33
CA ALA A 37 3.18 -6.99 2.48
C ALA A 37 1.95 -7.54 3.20
N SER A 38 2.08 -7.92 4.46
CA SER A 38 0.99 -8.42 5.28
C SER A 38 -0.09 -7.35 5.49
N GLU A 39 0.30 -6.15 5.89
CA GLU A 39 -0.64 -5.05 6.11
C GLU A 39 -1.28 -4.57 4.81
N LEU A 40 -0.50 -4.49 3.72
CA LEU A 40 -1.00 -4.08 2.43
C LEU A 40 -2.04 -5.06 1.90
N SER A 41 -1.82 -6.36 2.06
CA SER A 41 -2.79 -7.38 1.65
C SER A 41 -4.11 -7.25 2.41
N ALA A 42 -4.05 -7.01 3.72
CA ALA A 42 -5.24 -6.77 4.54
C ALA A 42 -5.94 -5.46 4.15
N HIS A 43 -5.17 -4.41 3.92
CA HIS A 43 -5.64 -3.09 3.48
C HIS A 43 -6.44 -3.20 2.16
N MET A 44 -5.87 -3.88 1.18
CA MET A 44 -6.52 -4.02 -0.13
C MET A 44 -7.81 -4.83 -0.06
N LYS A 45 -7.88 -5.83 0.81
CA LYS A 45 -9.13 -6.57 1.05
C LYS A 45 -10.22 -5.68 1.64
N LYS A 46 -9.87 -4.81 2.58
CA LYS A 46 -10.84 -3.85 3.15
C LYS A 46 -11.37 -2.90 2.08
N GLU A 47 -10.50 -2.41 1.20
CA GLU A 47 -10.92 -1.56 0.09
C GLU A 47 -11.84 -2.29 -0.88
N GLU A 48 -11.46 -3.49 -1.31
CA GLU A 48 -12.21 -4.27 -2.29
C GLU A 48 -13.57 -4.76 -1.77
N LEU A 49 -13.65 -5.13 -0.49
CA LEU A 49 -14.84 -5.74 0.07
C LEU A 49 -15.79 -4.74 0.77
N ILE A 50 -15.27 -3.62 1.24
CA ILE A 50 -16.04 -2.66 2.05
C ILE A 50 -16.09 -1.28 1.42
N LEU A 51 -14.93 -0.65 1.24
CA LEU A 51 -14.85 0.77 0.87
C LEU A 51 -15.24 1.02 -0.59
N PHE A 52 -14.61 0.33 -1.52
CA PHE A 52 -14.87 0.54 -2.96
C PHE A 52 -16.29 0.19 -3.38
N PRO A 53 -16.87 -0.92 -2.91
CA PRO A 53 -18.29 -1.21 -3.22
C PRO A 53 -19.22 -0.10 -2.74
N PHE A 54 -18.98 0.48 -1.57
CA PHE A 54 -19.80 1.58 -1.07
C PHE A 54 -19.60 2.85 -1.89
N ILE A 55 -18.36 3.18 -2.27
CA ILE A 55 -18.08 4.33 -3.14
C ILE A 55 -18.77 4.18 -4.50
N LYS A 56 -18.68 2.99 -5.11
CA LYS A 56 -19.37 2.69 -6.37
C LYS A 56 -20.88 2.86 -6.24
N LYS A 57 -21.45 2.39 -5.14
CA LYS A 57 -22.87 2.54 -4.85
C LYS A 57 -23.27 4.01 -4.75
N MET A 58 -22.49 4.83 -4.05
CA MET A 58 -22.72 6.27 -3.94
C MET A 58 -22.66 6.96 -5.31
N VAL A 59 -21.63 6.66 -6.09
CA VAL A 59 -21.44 7.26 -7.42
C VAL A 59 -22.62 6.92 -8.33
N LYS A 60 -22.99 5.65 -8.37
CA LYS A 60 -24.12 5.19 -9.20
C LYS A 60 -25.45 5.84 -8.77
N ALA A 61 -25.72 5.89 -7.48
CA ALA A 61 -26.93 6.54 -6.95
C ALA A 61 -26.93 8.04 -7.23
N SER A 62 -25.79 8.71 -7.12
CA SER A 62 -25.65 10.13 -7.44
C SER A 62 -25.96 10.43 -8.91
N LEU A 63 -25.44 9.59 -9.83
CA LEU A 63 -25.69 9.76 -11.26
C LEU A 63 -27.16 9.50 -11.65
N ASN A 64 -27.85 8.62 -10.92
CA ASN A 64 -29.24 8.24 -11.20
C ASN A 64 -30.25 9.01 -10.37
N GLY A 65 -29.83 9.95 -9.52
CA GLY A 65 -30.72 10.69 -8.63
C GLY A 65 -31.40 9.83 -7.57
N GLN A 66 -30.81 8.70 -7.20
CA GLN A 66 -31.37 7.75 -6.22
C GLN A 66 -30.80 8.04 -4.82
N ALA A 67 -31.60 7.70 -3.79
CA ALA A 67 -31.15 7.73 -2.40
C ALA A 67 -30.40 6.44 -2.07
N ILE A 68 -29.53 6.50 -1.07
CA ILE A 68 -28.84 5.32 -0.51
C ILE A 68 -29.04 5.25 1.00
N GLU A 69 -28.94 4.06 1.56
CA GLU A 69 -28.94 3.87 3.00
C GLU A 69 -27.57 4.25 3.57
N ALA A 70 -27.57 4.77 4.82
CA ALA A 70 -26.33 5.03 5.54
C ALA A 70 -25.55 3.73 5.71
N PRO A 71 -24.21 3.74 5.57
CA PRO A 71 -23.41 2.53 5.74
C PRO A 71 -23.36 2.10 7.21
N HIS A 72 -23.19 0.80 7.43
CA HIS A 72 -23.09 0.26 8.79
C HIS A 72 -21.87 0.80 9.56
N PHE A 73 -20.85 1.30 8.89
CA PHE A 73 -19.67 1.92 9.49
C PHE A 73 -19.86 3.42 9.80
N GLY A 74 -21.06 3.95 9.68
CA GLY A 74 -21.44 5.32 10.00
C GLY A 74 -21.26 6.29 8.86
N THR A 75 -20.02 6.61 8.52
CA THR A 75 -19.65 7.51 7.43
C THR A 75 -18.44 6.96 6.69
N VAL A 76 -18.31 7.28 5.42
CA VAL A 76 -17.14 6.90 4.61
C VAL A 76 -15.84 7.49 5.19
N GLY A 77 -15.93 8.57 5.94
CA GLY A 77 -14.79 9.17 6.64
C GLY A 77 -14.11 8.23 7.63
N ASN A 78 -14.85 7.29 8.22
CA ASN A 78 -14.28 6.32 9.17
C ASN A 78 -13.31 5.34 8.51
N PRO A 79 -13.71 4.56 7.47
CA PRO A 79 -12.76 3.70 6.78
C PRO A 79 -11.66 4.49 6.04
N ILE A 80 -11.96 5.68 5.52
CA ILE A 80 -10.94 6.54 4.88
C ILE A 80 -9.85 6.92 5.88
N ALA A 81 -10.21 7.37 7.09
CA ALA A 81 -9.23 7.74 8.11
C ALA A 81 -8.32 6.55 8.46
N MET A 82 -8.89 5.35 8.58
CA MET A 82 -8.14 4.12 8.81
C MET A 82 -7.18 3.82 7.66
N MET A 83 -7.65 3.94 6.40
CA MET A 83 -6.81 3.72 5.22
C MET A 83 -5.66 4.71 5.16
N MET A 84 -5.88 5.97 5.47
CA MET A 84 -4.83 7.01 5.48
C MET A 84 -3.78 6.75 6.54
N GLU A 85 -4.17 6.25 7.72
CA GLU A 85 -3.22 5.84 8.76
C GLU A 85 -2.39 4.64 8.31
N GLU A 86 -3.01 3.64 7.69
CA GLU A 86 -2.30 2.50 7.12
C GLU A 86 -1.32 2.92 6.02
N HIS A 87 -1.71 3.88 5.15
CA HIS A 87 -0.83 4.47 4.14
C HIS A 87 0.42 5.09 4.76
N GLU A 88 0.26 5.81 5.86
CA GLU A 88 1.39 6.42 6.57
C GLU A 88 2.34 5.36 7.11
N ASN A 89 1.83 4.28 7.68
CA ASN A 89 2.62 3.16 8.20
C ASN A 89 3.38 2.45 7.08
N GLU A 90 2.73 2.19 5.96
CA GLU A 90 3.35 1.56 4.81
C GLU A 90 4.44 2.43 4.19
N GLY A 91 4.17 3.72 4.05
CA GLY A 91 5.13 4.70 3.57
C GLY A 91 6.35 4.80 4.48
N GLU A 92 6.17 4.76 5.79
CA GLU A 92 7.25 4.79 6.77
C GLU A 92 8.15 3.55 6.67
N ARG A 93 7.57 2.38 6.49
CA ARG A 93 8.37 1.15 6.30
C ARG A 93 9.25 1.23 5.06
N PHE A 94 8.72 1.70 3.93
CA PHE A 94 9.52 1.87 2.71
C PHE A 94 10.55 2.98 2.83
N ARG A 95 10.26 4.04 3.58
CA ARG A 95 11.24 5.08 3.88
C ARG A 95 12.45 4.48 4.61
N LYS A 96 12.21 3.58 5.58
CA LYS A 96 13.27 2.86 6.28
C LYS A 96 14.03 1.92 5.34
N ILE A 97 13.34 1.19 4.47
CA ILE A 97 13.98 0.32 3.47
C ILE A 97 14.89 1.15 2.54
N ALA A 98 14.40 2.27 2.04
CA ALA A 98 15.19 3.17 1.19
C ALA A 98 16.45 3.68 1.90
N LEU A 99 16.33 4.01 3.17
CA LEU A 99 17.46 4.46 3.99
C LEU A 99 18.50 3.35 4.18
N ILE A 100 18.07 2.15 4.57
CA ILE A 100 18.94 0.99 4.80
C ILE A 100 19.66 0.57 3.52
N THR A 101 18.97 0.64 2.36
CA THR A 101 19.52 0.25 1.07
C THR A 101 20.34 1.36 0.40
N ASN A 102 20.54 2.48 1.06
CA ASN A 102 21.15 3.66 0.47
C ASN A 102 20.47 4.01 -0.87
N ASN A 103 19.15 4.16 -0.78
CA ASN A 103 18.28 4.46 -1.91
C ASN A 103 18.37 3.41 -3.04
N TYR A 104 18.27 2.14 -2.62
CA TYR A 104 18.26 0.95 -3.50
C TYR A 104 19.55 0.77 -4.30
N THR A 105 20.68 1.14 -3.71
CA THR A 105 22.00 0.97 -4.32
C THR A 105 22.59 -0.38 -3.90
N PRO A 106 22.78 -1.33 -4.84
CA PRO A 106 23.40 -2.62 -4.51
C PRO A 106 24.86 -2.44 -4.10
N PRO A 107 25.36 -3.27 -3.15
CA PRO A 107 26.78 -3.26 -2.83
C PRO A 107 27.63 -3.79 -3.99
N SER A 108 28.94 -3.54 -3.93
CA SER A 108 29.87 -3.92 -5.01
C SER A 108 29.95 -5.44 -5.24
N ASP A 109 29.69 -6.25 -4.21
CA ASP A 109 29.67 -7.71 -4.26
C ASP A 109 28.30 -8.31 -4.57
N ALA A 110 27.32 -7.49 -4.98
CA ALA A 110 25.98 -7.93 -5.26
C ALA A 110 25.92 -8.85 -6.48
N CYS A 111 25.24 -9.98 -6.34
CA CYS A 111 24.90 -10.85 -7.47
C CYS A 111 23.72 -10.28 -8.28
N ASN A 112 23.40 -10.92 -9.40
CA ASN A 112 22.29 -10.45 -10.24
C ASN A 112 20.93 -10.44 -9.50
N THR A 113 20.65 -11.46 -8.71
CA THR A 113 19.43 -11.51 -7.90
C THR A 113 19.37 -10.33 -6.91
N TYR A 114 20.48 -9.97 -6.31
CA TYR A 114 20.60 -8.84 -5.40
C TYR A 114 20.22 -7.53 -6.11
N LYS A 115 20.80 -7.30 -7.28
CA LYS A 115 20.54 -6.11 -8.10
C LYS A 115 19.08 -6.04 -8.55
N VAL A 116 18.53 -7.15 -9.02
CA VAL A 116 17.14 -7.24 -9.46
C VAL A 116 16.18 -7.00 -8.29
N THR A 117 16.46 -7.57 -7.12
CA THR A 117 15.63 -7.40 -5.93
C THR A 117 15.55 -5.93 -5.53
N PHE A 118 16.68 -5.23 -5.50
CA PHE A 118 16.70 -3.80 -5.15
C PHE A 118 15.95 -2.96 -6.18
N ALA A 119 16.10 -3.26 -7.46
CA ALA A 119 15.34 -2.59 -8.51
C ALA A 119 13.83 -2.82 -8.36
N MET A 120 13.42 -4.04 -7.99
CA MET A 120 12.02 -4.37 -7.74
C MET A 120 11.46 -3.67 -6.50
N LEU A 121 12.25 -3.53 -5.44
CA LEU A 121 11.85 -2.79 -4.25
C LEU A 121 11.64 -1.31 -4.56
N ASP A 122 12.53 -0.72 -5.33
CA ASP A 122 12.43 0.68 -5.78
C ASP A 122 11.14 0.89 -6.59
N GLU A 123 10.89 0.02 -7.54
CA GLU A 123 9.67 0.05 -8.34
C GLU A 123 8.42 -0.12 -7.48
N PHE A 124 8.46 -1.03 -6.52
CA PHE A 124 7.35 -1.25 -5.58
C PHE A 124 7.05 0.00 -4.75
N GLU A 125 8.07 0.69 -4.26
CA GLU A 125 7.88 1.96 -3.54
C GLU A 125 7.22 3.02 -4.42
N LYS A 126 7.65 3.14 -5.68
CA LYS A 126 7.05 4.08 -6.63
C LYS A 126 5.58 3.77 -6.89
N ASP A 127 5.26 2.49 -7.08
CA ASP A 127 3.89 2.05 -7.27
C ASP A 127 3.04 2.33 -6.02
N LEU A 128 3.57 2.07 -4.84
CA LEU A 128 2.91 2.35 -3.58
C LEU A 128 2.63 3.84 -3.39
N HIS A 129 3.62 4.70 -3.69
CA HIS A 129 3.45 6.16 -3.60
C HIS A 129 2.37 6.65 -4.55
N LEU A 130 2.30 6.12 -5.77
CA LEU A 130 1.26 6.47 -6.73
C LEU A 130 -0.11 6.04 -6.21
N HIS A 131 -0.23 4.83 -5.70
CA HIS A 131 -1.46 4.30 -5.11
C HIS A 131 -1.95 5.19 -3.95
N ILE A 132 -1.06 5.52 -3.02
CA ILE A 132 -1.37 6.40 -1.89
C ILE A 132 -1.81 7.77 -2.36
N HIS A 133 -1.11 8.34 -3.35
CA HIS A 133 -1.44 9.66 -3.91
C HIS A 133 -2.84 9.67 -4.53
N LEU A 134 -3.16 8.67 -5.35
CA LEU A 134 -4.45 8.57 -6.02
C LEU A 134 -5.60 8.45 -5.01
N GLU A 135 -5.40 7.67 -3.96
CA GLU A 135 -6.42 7.52 -2.92
C GLU A 135 -6.55 8.76 -2.04
N ASN A 136 -5.44 9.22 -1.45
CA ASN A 136 -5.48 10.31 -0.48
C ASN A 136 -5.88 11.65 -1.08
N ASN A 137 -5.47 11.93 -2.31
CA ASN A 137 -5.63 13.26 -2.90
C ASN A 137 -6.74 13.35 -3.95
N ILE A 138 -7.24 12.22 -4.45
CA ILE A 138 -8.27 12.19 -5.49
C ILE A 138 -9.49 11.40 -5.03
N LEU A 139 -9.36 10.10 -4.80
CA LEU A 139 -10.49 9.22 -4.54
C LEU A 139 -11.20 9.54 -3.21
N PHE A 140 -10.46 9.63 -2.13
CA PHE A 140 -11.04 9.84 -0.80
C PHE A 140 -11.69 11.22 -0.64
N PRO A 141 -11.09 12.33 -1.10
CA PRO A 141 -11.77 13.61 -1.09
C PRO A 141 -13.07 13.62 -1.90
N GLU A 142 -13.08 13.00 -3.08
CA GLU A 142 -14.29 12.93 -3.91
C GLU A 142 -15.37 12.06 -3.27
N ALA A 143 -15.00 10.93 -2.67
CA ALA A 143 -15.94 10.07 -1.95
C ALA A 143 -16.60 10.81 -0.79
N THR A 144 -15.83 11.59 -0.03
CA THR A 144 -16.34 12.42 1.06
C THR A 144 -17.32 13.47 0.56
N LYS A 145 -17.02 14.15 -0.53
CA LYS A 145 -17.91 15.14 -1.14
C LYS A 145 -19.22 14.52 -1.62
N ILE A 146 -19.16 13.35 -2.24
CA ILE A 146 -20.37 12.66 -2.72
C ILE A 146 -21.23 12.24 -1.54
N GLU A 147 -20.65 11.69 -0.49
CA GLU A 147 -21.38 11.30 0.72
C GLU A 147 -22.10 12.50 1.35
N GLN A 148 -21.43 13.65 1.43
CA GLN A 148 -22.00 14.88 1.98
C GLN A 148 -23.28 15.31 1.23
N ARG A 149 -23.35 15.07 -0.06
CA ARG A 149 -24.55 15.38 -0.86
C ARG A 149 -25.77 14.52 -0.50
N PHE A 150 -25.53 13.26 -0.06
CA PHE A 150 -26.61 12.36 0.34
C PHE A 150 -27.11 12.61 1.77
N PHE A 151 -26.20 12.94 2.68
CA PHE A 151 -26.49 13.00 4.13
C PHE A 151 -26.33 14.39 4.72
N ALA A 152 -26.10 15.41 3.91
CA ALA A 152 -26.10 16.79 4.37
C ALA A 152 -27.51 17.22 4.75
N GLU A 153 -27.66 17.89 5.91
CA GLU A 153 -28.92 18.52 6.35
C GLU A 153 -29.08 19.93 5.78
#